data_df0c669fb325b44fc338189ff1bc8c38
#
_entry.id   df0c669fb325b44fc338189ff1bc8c38
#
_cell.length_a   1.000
_cell.length_b   1.000
_cell.length_c   1.000
_cell.angle_alpha   90.00
_cell.angle_beta   90.00
_cell.angle_gamma   90.00
#
_symmetry.space_group_name_H-M   'P 1'
#
loop_
_entity.id
_entity.type
_entity.pdbx_description
1 polymer ?
#
loop_
_entity_poly.entity_id
_entity_poly.type
_entity_poly.pdbx_seq_one_letter_code
_entity_poly.pdbx_strand_id
1 'polypeptide(L)'
;MPRFFLFLLFSCICQWAYTQYPADKKLEARLRTLTDSFHGTAGIYVRNLRTGREAAINADTIFPTASIVKIPILVGIFDKIAQGVYTLHQPLIYHDSLAKKGSGLLQFYRDSSETDLKTIITLMITHSDNSAAVWCEKLAGGGPVINAWLEAHDFRDTRVNARTPGREHNREVFGWGQTTPREMARLVAMIRNEAAVSPAASQTMYRIMTQCFWDEYALSQLPPWVQAASKQGMVDDSRSEVVLVNAPHGDYVFYVATKNNTDKRWVPDNEAWQLARKVSALLWSYYEPHDKTMITPTIP
;
A
#
# COMPACT_ATOMS: atom_id res chain seq x y z
N MET A 1 -26.25 -13.76 62.72
CA MET A 1 -25.42 -12.71 62.13
C MET A 1 -24.97 -13.18 60.75
N PRO A 2 -25.47 -12.64 59.65
CA PRO A 2 -25.02 -13.01 58.28
C PRO A 2 -23.80 -12.18 57.90
N ARG A 3 -22.74 -12.84 57.46
CA ARG A 3 -21.54 -12.23 56.88
C ARG A 3 -21.77 -11.88 55.43
N PHE A 4 -21.85 -10.59 55.08
CA PHE A 4 -21.82 -10.09 53.68
C PHE A 4 -20.39 -10.20 53.17
N PHE A 5 -20.19 -11.03 52.13
CA PHE A 5 -18.96 -11.03 51.30
C PHE A 5 -19.17 -9.98 50.18
N LEU A 6 -18.37 -8.93 50.25
CA LEU A 6 -18.31 -7.88 49.22
C LEU A 6 -17.38 -8.36 48.13
N PHE A 7 -17.94 -8.76 46.96
CA PHE A 7 -17.12 -9.08 45.76
C PHE A 7 -16.78 -7.75 45.07
N LEU A 8 -15.54 -7.32 45.19
CA LEU A 8 -14.95 -6.25 44.37
C LEU A 8 -14.67 -6.79 42.98
N LEU A 9 -15.50 -6.45 41.99
CA LEU A 9 -15.24 -6.63 40.59
C LEU A 9 -14.16 -5.64 40.15
N PHE A 10 -12.93 -6.11 40.00
CA PHE A 10 -11.86 -5.39 39.31
C PHE A 10 -12.14 -5.45 37.82
N SER A 11 -12.77 -4.41 37.25
CA SER A 11 -12.84 -4.23 35.81
C SER A 11 -11.45 -3.82 35.30
N CYS A 12 -10.72 -4.76 34.73
CA CYS A 12 -9.48 -4.50 34.02
C CYS A 12 -9.84 -3.74 32.72
N ILE A 13 -9.79 -2.40 32.76
CA ILE A 13 -9.84 -1.57 31.56
C ILE A 13 -8.49 -1.77 30.87
N CYS A 14 -8.44 -2.68 29.90
CA CYS A 14 -7.34 -2.75 28.95
C CYS A 14 -7.34 -1.43 28.13
N GLN A 15 -6.62 -0.43 28.61
CA GLN A 15 -6.27 0.72 27.78
C GLN A 15 -5.29 0.20 26.71
N TRP A 16 -5.79 0.09 25.48
CA TRP A 16 -4.96 -0.13 24.31
C TRP A 16 -4.06 1.09 24.15
N ALA A 17 -2.85 1.00 24.69
CA ALA A 17 -1.84 1.99 24.44
C ALA A 17 -1.46 1.89 22.95
N TYR A 18 -1.89 2.86 22.15
CA TYR A 18 -1.30 3.08 20.83
C TYR A 18 0.21 3.23 21.04
N THR A 19 0.97 2.28 20.54
CA THR A 19 2.43 2.36 20.59
C THR A 19 2.83 3.53 19.69
N GLN A 20 3.03 4.68 20.29
CA GLN A 20 3.51 5.87 19.61
C GLN A 20 5.00 5.65 19.33
N TYR A 21 5.35 5.48 18.06
CA TYR A 21 6.74 5.34 17.68
C TYR A 21 7.51 6.66 17.88
N PRO A 22 8.82 6.60 18.17
CA PRO A 22 9.63 7.80 18.36
C PRO A 22 9.67 8.64 17.06
N ALA A 23 9.28 9.91 17.16
CA ALA A 23 9.29 10.81 16.01
C ALA A 23 10.71 11.18 15.58
N ASP A 24 10.99 11.12 14.28
CA ASP A 24 12.21 11.62 13.66
C ASP A 24 12.02 13.06 13.18
N LYS A 25 12.12 14.02 14.11
CA LYS A 25 11.89 15.44 13.82
C LYS A 25 12.86 16.02 12.78
N LYS A 26 14.10 15.49 12.71
CA LYS A 26 15.07 15.91 11.70
C LYS A 26 14.66 15.48 10.30
N LEU A 27 14.20 14.24 10.15
CA LEU A 27 13.67 13.75 8.88
C LEU A 27 12.38 14.47 8.51
N GLU A 28 11.47 14.66 9.47
CA GLU A 28 10.21 15.38 9.26
C GLU A 28 10.45 16.80 8.71
N ALA A 29 11.40 17.54 9.29
CA ALA A 29 11.75 18.88 8.81
C ALA A 29 12.24 18.85 7.36
N ARG A 30 13.08 17.88 6.98
CA ARG A 30 13.56 17.73 5.58
C ARG A 30 12.43 17.35 4.61
N LEU A 31 11.52 16.47 5.02
CA LEU A 31 10.35 16.12 4.19
C LEU A 31 9.42 17.32 3.99
N ARG A 32 9.24 18.14 5.02
CA ARG A 32 8.42 19.34 4.96
C ARG A 32 8.90 20.32 3.89
N THR A 33 10.22 20.52 3.74
CA THR A 33 10.75 21.40 2.68
C THR A 33 10.42 20.91 1.27
N LEU A 34 10.18 19.60 1.08
CA LEU A 34 9.75 19.05 -0.22
C LEU A 34 8.26 19.23 -0.46
N THR A 35 7.46 19.24 0.60
CA THR A 35 5.99 19.35 0.48
C THR A 35 5.51 20.80 0.45
N ASP A 36 6.26 21.75 1.02
CA ASP A 36 5.86 23.16 1.10
C ASP A 36 5.75 23.84 -0.27
N SER A 37 6.47 23.33 -1.28
CA SER A 37 6.41 23.83 -2.66
C SER A 37 5.46 23.04 -3.56
N PHE A 38 4.77 22.03 -3.06
CA PHE A 38 3.90 21.17 -3.85
C PHE A 38 2.53 21.81 -4.10
N HIS A 39 2.09 21.85 -5.36
CA HIS A 39 0.81 22.44 -5.77
C HIS A 39 -0.33 21.42 -5.68
N GLY A 40 -0.77 21.14 -4.48
CA GLY A 40 -1.81 20.19 -4.11
C GLY A 40 -1.74 19.86 -2.63
N THR A 41 -2.27 18.71 -2.24
CA THR A 41 -2.15 18.19 -0.89
C THR A 41 -1.24 16.97 -0.90
N ALA A 42 -0.10 17.03 -0.22
CA ALA A 42 0.81 15.90 -0.06
C ALA A 42 0.68 15.29 1.35
N GLY A 43 0.73 13.96 1.40
CA GLY A 43 0.84 13.19 2.63
C GLY A 43 2.01 12.22 2.54
N ILE A 44 2.84 12.18 3.58
CA ILE A 44 4.02 11.31 3.64
C ILE A 44 4.06 10.65 5.01
N TYR A 45 4.30 9.34 5.01
CA TYR A 45 4.67 8.62 6.21
C TYR A 45 5.87 7.75 5.94
N VAL A 46 6.82 7.78 6.86
CA VAL A 46 8.06 6.99 6.80
C VAL A 46 8.24 6.29 8.14
N ARG A 47 8.63 5.03 8.12
CA ARG A 47 9.01 4.29 9.32
C ARG A 47 10.24 3.42 9.06
N ASN A 48 11.28 3.60 9.86
CA ASN A 48 12.40 2.67 9.92
C ASN A 48 11.99 1.46 10.75
N LEU A 49 12.01 0.27 10.17
CA LEU A 49 11.49 -0.94 10.81
C LEU A 49 12.44 -1.49 11.89
N ARG A 50 13.74 -1.16 11.81
CA ARG A 50 14.72 -1.57 12.80
C ARG A 50 14.66 -0.74 14.09
N THR A 51 14.53 0.59 13.95
CA THR A 51 14.55 1.52 15.10
C THR A 51 13.15 1.91 15.57
N GLY A 52 12.12 1.67 14.78
CA GLY A 52 10.77 2.12 15.02
C GLY A 52 10.55 3.62 14.81
N ARG A 53 11.61 4.42 14.49
CA ARG A 53 11.45 5.87 14.29
C ARG A 53 10.59 6.19 13.07
N GLU A 54 9.76 7.22 13.20
CA GLU A 54 8.85 7.64 12.15
C GLU A 54 8.96 9.14 11.84
N ALA A 55 8.62 9.51 10.59
CA ALA A 55 8.41 10.88 10.17
C ALA A 55 7.07 10.98 9.44
N ALA A 56 6.30 12.02 9.70
CA ALA A 56 4.91 12.12 9.29
C ALA A 56 4.56 13.54 8.82
N ILE A 57 4.02 13.65 7.61
CA ILE A 57 3.42 14.86 7.04
C ILE A 57 2.02 14.49 6.57
N ASN A 58 0.97 15.08 7.13
CA ASN A 58 -0.42 14.75 6.81
C ASN A 58 -0.70 13.22 6.79
N ALA A 59 0.00 12.48 7.67
CA ALA A 59 0.06 11.02 7.61
C ALA A 59 -1.27 10.34 7.96
N ASP A 60 -2.19 11.04 8.61
CA ASP A 60 -3.52 10.57 9.00
C ASP A 60 -4.64 11.22 8.16
N THR A 61 -4.27 11.99 7.12
CA THR A 61 -5.21 12.51 6.14
C THR A 61 -5.60 11.41 5.15
N ILE A 62 -6.88 11.35 4.79
CA ILE A 62 -7.39 10.38 3.83
C ILE A 62 -7.06 10.83 2.40
N PHE A 63 -6.50 9.90 1.61
CA PHE A 63 -6.16 10.05 0.20
C PHE A 63 -6.87 8.98 -0.65
N PRO A 64 -7.17 9.28 -1.95
CA PRO A 64 -7.52 8.28 -2.93
C PRO A 64 -6.40 7.25 -3.09
N THR A 65 -6.76 5.99 -3.21
CA THR A 65 -5.76 4.93 -3.43
C THR A 65 -5.40 4.73 -4.89
N ALA A 66 -6.31 5.03 -5.82
CA ALA A 66 -6.18 4.51 -7.17
C ALA A 66 -5.78 3.02 -7.12
N SER A 67 -4.69 2.61 -7.81
CA SER A 67 -4.23 1.21 -7.82
C SER A 67 -3.55 0.73 -6.54
N ILE A 68 -3.31 1.58 -5.54
CA ILE A 68 -2.85 1.13 -4.22
C ILE A 68 -3.90 0.23 -3.53
N VAL A 69 -5.18 0.35 -3.87
CA VAL A 69 -6.25 -0.54 -3.37
C VAL A 69 -5.97 -2.03 -3.64
N LYS A 70 -5.09 -2.34 -4.59
CA LYS A 70 -4.70 -3.71 -4.92
C LYS A 70 -3.91 -4.39 -3.79
N ILE A 71 -3.33 -3.62 -2.85
CA ILE A 71 -2.68 -4.19 -1.66
C ILE A 71 -3.71 -4.77 -0.68
N PRO A 72 -4.76 -4.06 -0.22
CA PRO A 72 -5.80 -4.71 0.57
C PRO A 72 -6.53 -5.84 -0.18
N ILE A 73 -6.69 -5.76 -1.51
CA ILE A 73 -7.23 -6.87 -2.30
C ILE A 73 -6.28 -8.08 -2.24
N LEU A 74 -4.96 -7.86 -2.34
CA LEU A 74 -3.94 -8.90 -2.19
C LEU A 74 -4.06 -9.59 -0.84
N VAL A 75 -4.18 -8.84 0.24
CA VAL A 75 -4.38 -9.41 1.58
C VAL A 75 -5.67 -10.21 1.66
N GLY A 76 -6.79 -9.69 1.13
CA GLY A 76 -8.07 -10.39 1.13
C GLY A 76 -8.06 -11.71 0.37
N ILE A 77 -7.37 -11.79 -0.78
CA ILE A 77 -7.28 -13.07 -1.52
C ILE A 77 -6.35 -14.06 -0.82
N PHE A 78 -5.26 -13.61 -0.20
CA PHE A 78 -4.39 -14.46 0.59
C PHE A 78 -5.07 -14.95 1.88
N ASP A 79 -5.98 -14.17 2.46
CA ASP A 79 -6.83 -14.61 3.57
C ASP A 79 -7.73 -15.78 3.14
N LYS A 80 -8.34 -15.73 1.95
CA LYS A 80 -9.10 -16.85 1.39
C LYS A 80 -8.26 -18.10 1.12
N ILE A 81 -7.01 -17.91 0.65
CA ILE A 81 -6.07 -19.04 0.47
C ILE A 81 -5.71 -19.64 1.83
N ALA A 82 -5.44 -18.83 2.85
CA ALA A 82 -5.14 -19.32 4.20
C ALA A 82 -6.31 -20.05 4.87
N GLN A 83 -7.56 -19.65 4.55
CA GLN A 83 -8.78 -20.35 4.97
C GLN A 83 -9.04 -21.65 4.19
N GLY A 84 -8.22 -21.99 3.19
CA GLY A 84 -8.38 -23.19 2.36
C GLY A 84 -9.52 -23.10 1.32
N VAL A 85 -10.07 -21.90 1.08
CA VAL A 85 -11.11 -21.68 0.06
C VAL A 85 -10.52 -21.87 -1.35
N TYR A 86 -9.27 -21.44 -1.54
CA TYR A 86 -8.53 -21.61 -2.79
C TYR A 86 -7.12 -22.13 -2.52
N THR A 87 -6.52 -22.76 -3.53
CA THR A 87 -5.08 -22.97 -3.59
C THR A 87 -4.42 -21.88 -4.42
N LEU A 88 -3.15 -21.59 -4.17
CA LEU A 88 -2.41 -20.56 -4.93
C LEU A 88 -2.37 -20.87 -6.43
N HIS A 89 -2.32 -22.15 -6.81
CA HIS A 89 -2.34 -22.63 -8.19
C HIS A 89 -3.71 -23.13 -8.64
N GLN A 90 -4.78 -22.61 -8.02
CA GLN A 90 -6.16 -22.90 -8.43
C GLN A 90 -6.33 -22.57 -9.92
N PRO A 91 -6.71 -23.56 -10.78
CA PRO A 91 -7.03 -23.27 -12.17
C PRO A 91 -8.25 -22.34 -12.28
N LEU A 92 -8.17 -21.40 -13.21
CA LEU A 92 -9.20 -20.39 -13.46
C LEU A 92 -9.42 -20.24 -14.97
N ILE A 93 -10.63 -19.88 -15.36
CA ILE A 93 -10.97 -19.56 -16.74
C ILE A 93 -11.33 -18.07 -16.81
N TYR A 94 -10.63 -17.34 -17.68
CA TYR A 94 -10.89 -15.94 -17.92
C TYR A 94 -12.16 -15.77 -18.76
N HIS A 95 -12.97 -14.77 -18.39
CA HIS A 95 -14.16 -14.38 -19.15
C HIS A 95 -14.11 -12.89 -19.44
N ASP A 96 -14.51 -12.48 -20.64
CA ASP A 96 -14.54 -11.10 -21.10
C ASP A 96 -15.36 -10.19 -20.17
N SER A 97 -16.32 -10.72 -19.42
CA SER A 97 -17.07 -10.00 -18.38
C SER A 97 -16.20 -9.46 -17.25
N LEU A 98 -14.97 -9.95 -17.10
CA LEU A 98 -13.96 -9.48 -16.15
C LEU A 98 -13.07 -8.37 -16.73
N ALA A 99 -13.16 -8.12 -18.05
CA ALA A 99 -12.31 -7.15 -18.71
C ALA A 99 -12.54 -5.74 -18.14
N LYS A 100 -11.45 -5.11 -17.71
CA LYS A 100 -11.44 -3.73 -17.23
C LYS A 100 -10.36 -2.95 -17.94
N LYS A 101 -10.74 -1.95 -18.72
CA LYS A 101 -9.81 -1.08 -19.46
C LYS A 101 -8.82 -0.37 -18.53
N GLY A 102 -7.69 -0.02 -19.09
CA GLY A 102 -6.60 0.71 -18.46
C GLY A 102 -5.34 -0.15 -18.30
N SER A 103 -4.70 -0.11 -17.14
CA SER A 103 -3.46 -0.86 -16.90
C SER A 103 -3.68 -2.37 -16.92
N GLY A 104 -2.71 -3.10 -17.44
CA GLY A 104 -2.64 -4.56 -17.40
C GLY A 104 -2.85 -5.26 -18.73
N LEU A 105 -2.64 -6.56 -18.72
CA LEU A 105 -2.59 -7.45 -19.89
C LEU A 105 -3.84 -8.31 -20.04
N LEU A 106 -4.51 -8.68 -18.94
CA LEU A 106 -5.67 -9.59 -18.99
C LEU A 106 -6.83 -9.09 -19.85
N GLN A 107 -7.00 -7.77 -19.99
CA GLN A 107 -8.02 -7.18 -20.86
C GLN A 107 -7.87 -7.59 -22.35
N PHE A 108 -6.73 -8.12 -22.76
CA PHE A 108 -6.43 -8.57 -24.13
C PHE A 108 -6.46 -10.09 -24.28
N TYR A 109 -6.75 -10.83 -23.21
CA TYR A 109 -6.90 -12.28 -23.28
C TYR A 109 -8.16 -12.64 -24.05
N ARG A 110 -8.12 -13.77 -24.74
CA ARG A 110 -9.30 -14.32 -25.41
C ARG A 110 -10.25 -14.89 -24.34
N ASP A 111 -11.55 -14.69 -24.50
CA ASP A 111 -12.54 -15.35 -23.67
C ASP A 111 -12.30 -16.85 -23.56
N SER A 112 -12.56 -17.41 -22.40
CA SER A 112 -12.34 -18.83 -22.07
C SER A 112 -10.86 -19.27 -22.05
N SER A 113 -9.89 -18.31 -21.98
CA SER A 113 -8.48 -18.66 -21.76
C SER A 113 -8.27 -19.22 -20.36
N GLU A 114 -7.48 -20.29 -20.29
CA GLU A 114 -7.07 -20.90 -19.03
C GLU A 114 -5.92 -20.10 -18.38
N THR A 115 -5.96 -20.00 -17.05
CA THR A 115 -4.93 -19.38 -16.21
C THR A 115 -4.97 -19.97 -14.81
N ASP A 116 -4.24 -19.39 -13.84
CA ASP A 116 -4.34 -19.78 -12.44
C ASP A 116 -4.39 -18.56 -11.51
N LEU A 117 -4.74 -18.80 -10.24
CA LEU A 117 -4.89 -17.75 -9.25
C LEU A 117 -3.57 -16.99 -9.00
N LYS A 118 -2.43 -17.69 -8.98
CA LYS A 118 -1.12 -17.05 -8.80
C LYS A 118 -0.80 -16.07 -9.92
N THR A 119 -1.11 -16.44 -11.16
CA THR A 119 -0.90 -15.59 -12.33
C THR A 119 -1.70 -14.30 -12.22
N ILE A 120 -2.99 -14.37 -11.91
CA ILE A 120 -3.81 -13.14 -11.81
C ILE A 120 -3.40 -12.28 -10.61
N ILE A 121 -3.04 -12.86 -9.46
CA ILE A 121 -2.49 -12.11 -8.32
C ILE A 121 -1.18 -11.41 -8.71
N THR A 122 -0.30 -12.10 -9.41
CA THR A 122 0.97 -11.55 -9.88
C THR A 122 0.72 -10.37 -10.83
N LEU A 123 -0.11 -10.53 -11.85
CA LEU A 123 -0.46 -9.45 -12.79
C LEU A 123 -1.11 -8.26 -12.08
N MET A 124 -2.01 -8.50 -11.12
CA MET A 124 -2.65 -7.45 -10.33
C MET A 124 -1.62 -6.53 -9.65
N ILE A 125 -0.58 -7.09 -9.08
CA ILE A 125 0.41 -6.33 -8.31
C ILE A 125 1.51 -5.79 -9.23
N THR A 126 2.15 -6.65 -10.03
CA THR A 126 3.36 -6.28 -10.79
C THR A 126 3.05 -5.35 -11.95
N HIS A 127 2.03 -5.63 -12.75
CA HIS A 127 1.58 -4.82 -13.89
C HIS A 127 0.43 -3.89 -13.55
N SER A 128 0.02 -3.88 -12.28
CA SER A 128 -1.17 -3.11 -11.86
C SER A 128 -2.43 -3.46 -12.67
N ASP A 129 -2.60 -4.73 -13.08
CA ASP A 129 -3.67 -5.17 -13.97
C ASP A 129 -5.05 -4.94 -13.35
N ASN A 130 -5.89 -4.19 -14.08
CA ASN A 130 -7.22 -3.82 -13.61
C ASN A 130 -8.23 -4.97 -13.68
N SER A 131 -8.13 -5.82 -14.71
CA SER A 131 -8.99 -6.99 -14.85
C SER A 131 -8.68 -8.02 -13.78
N ALA A 132 -7.38 -8.25 -13.52
CA ALA A 132 -6.93 -9.09 -12.41
C ALA A 132 -7.40 -8.57 -11.05
N ALA A 133 -7.39 -7.24 -10.85
CA ALA A 133 -7.85 -6.64 -9.61
C ALA A 133 -9.36 -6.85 -9.38
N VAL A 134 -10.19 -6.67 -10.41
CA VAL A 134 -11.63 -6.94 -10.34
C VAL A 134 -11.89 -8.42 -10.02
N TRP A 135 -11.13 -9.31 -10.65
CA TRP A 135 -11.27 -10.75 -10.44
C TRP A 135 -10.82 -11.17 -9.04
N CYS A 136 -9.62 -10.74 -8.60
CA CYS A 136 -9.13 -11.02 -7.24
C CYS A 136 -10.05 -10.44 -6.16
N GLU A 137 -10.59 -9.21 -6.35
CA GLU A 137 -11.55 -8.62 -5.42
C GLU A 137 -12.81 -9.50 -5.30
N LYS A 138 -13.35 -9.96 -6.44
CA LYS A 138 -14.52 -10.89 -6.45
C LYS A 138 -14.21 -12.20 -5.71
N LEU A 139 -13.06 -12.82 -5.99
CA LEU A 139 -12.63 -14.06 -5.34
C LEU A 139 -12.36 -13.87 -3.83
N ALA A 140 -11.89 -12.70 -3.42
CA ALA A 140 -11.70 -12.35 -2.01
C ALA A 140 -13.03 -12.16 -1.23
N GLY A 141 -14.18 -12.18 -1.93
CA GLY A 141 -15.50 -11.96 -1.35
C GLY A 141 -15.99 -10.52 -1.46
N GLY A 142 -15.33 -9.70 -2.27
CA GLY A 142 -15.67 -8.30 -2.53
C GLY A 142 -15.22 -7.33 -1.44
N GLY A 143 -15.51 -6.05 -1.67
CA GLY A 143 -15.15 -4.96 -0.75
C GLY A 143 -15.62 -5.16 0.69
N PRO A 144 -16.86 -5.63 0.97
CA PRO A 144 -17.32 -5.88 2.33
C PRO A 144 -16.42 -6.82 3.13
N VAL A 145 -15.99 -7.94 2.53
CA VAL A 145 -15.15 -8.94 3.20
C VAL A 145 -13.74 -8.40 3.44
N ILE A 146 -13.16 -7.73 2.43
CA ILE A 146 -11.85 -7.09 2.56
C ILE A 146 -11.89 -6.00 3.64
N ASN A 147 -12.93 -5.18 3.67
CA ASN A 147 -13.09 -4.13 4.68
C ASN A 147 -13.28 -4.69 6.09
N ALA A 148 -14.00 -5.80 6.24
CA ALA A 148 -14.13 -6.49 7.53
C ALA A 148 -12.77 -7.01 8.04
N TRP A 149 -11.92 -7.54 7.15
CA TRP A 149 -10.54 -7.92 7.51
C TRP A 149 -9.74 -6.71 7.96
N LEU A 150 -9.83 -5.59 7.23
CA LEU A 150 -9.13 -4.33 7.58
C LEU A 150 -9.59 -3.82 8.95
N GLU A 151 -10.88 -3.83 9.25
CA GLU A 151 -11.43 -3.43 10.55
C GLU A 151 -10.95 -4.31 11.69
N ALA A 152 -10.95 -5.63 11.48
CA ALA A 152 -10.47 -6.59 12.47
C ALA A 152 -8.96 -6.43 12.79
N HIS A 153 -8.21 -5.73 11.94
CA HIS A 153 -6.79 -5.45 12.12
C HIS A 153 -6.51 -3.95 12.37
N ASP A 154 -7.49 -3.22 12.91
CA ASP A 154 -7.39 -1.81 13.32
C ASP A 154 -7.02 -0.83 12.19
N PHE A 155 -7.42 -1.11 10.94
CA PHE A 155 -7.41 -0.14 9.86
C PHE A 155 -8.73 0.63 9.87
N ARG A 156 -8.70 1.92 10.20
CA ARG A 156 -9.91 2.76 10.34
C ARG A 156 -10.31 3.43 9.05
N ASP A 157 -9.32 3.87 8.28
CA ASP A 157 -9.49 4.74 7.12
C ASP A 157 -9.21 4.04 5.79
N THR A 158 -8.45 2.95 5.80
CA THR A 158 -8.17 2.15 4.60
C THR A 158 -9.38 1.32 4.24
N ARG A 159 -9.97 1.57 3.05
CA ARG A 159 -11.19 0.89 2.58
C ARG A 159 -11.18 0.66 1.08
N VAL A 160 -11.76 -0.45 0.67
CA VAL A 160 -12.23 -0.68 -0.69
C VAL A 160 -13.59 -0.02 -0.82
N ASN A 161 -13.76 0.91 -1.77
CA ASN A 161 -15.00 1.66 -1.97
C ASN A 161 -15.80 1.12 -3.18
N ALA A 162 -15.10 0.74 -4.25
CA ALA A 162 -15.77 0.26 -5.44
C ALA A 162 -16.53 -1.05 -5.17
N ARG A 163 -17.73 -1.18 -5.72
CA ARG A 163 -18.59 -2.36 -5.58
C ARG A 163 -18.85 -2.78 -4.12
N THR A 164 -18.79 -1.81 -3.21
CA THR A 164 -18.99 -2.01 -1.78
C THR A 164 -20.26 -1.28 -1.35
N PRO A 165 -21.35 -1.97 -1.00
CA PRO A 165 -22.58 -1.35 -0.53
C PRO A 165 -22.34 -0.42 0.66
N GLY A 166 -23.01 0.76 0.66
CA GLY A 166 -22.88 1.77 1.71
C GLY A 166 -21.62 2.66 1.58
N ARG A 167 -20.85 2.48 0.49
CA ARG A 167 -19.66 3.31 0.23
C ARG A 167 -19.74 4.11 -1.08
N GLU A 168 -20.93 4.33 -1.57
CA GLU A 168 -21.19 5.05 -2.84
C GLU A 168 -20.61 6.46 -2.78
N HIS A 169 -20.88 7.22 -1.72
CA HIS A 169 -20.33 8.54 -1.51
C HIS A 169 -18.79 8.54 -1.41
N ASN A 170 -18.21 7.59 -0.66
CA ASN A 170 -16.75 7.47 -0.57
C ASN A 170 -16.13 7.13 -1.94
N ARG A 171 -16.85 6.34 -2.77
CA ARG A 171 -16.41 6.05 -4.14
C ARG A 171 -16.43 7.29 -5.04
N GLU A 172 -17.40 8.18 -4.89
CA GLU A 172 -17.44 9.45 -5.63
C GLU A 172 -16.26 10.34 -5.26
N VAL A 173 -15.92 10.42 -3.97
CA VAL A 173 -14.85 11.30 -3.45
C VAL A 173 -13.45 10.71 -3.66
N PHE A 174 -13.26 9.42 -3.39
CA PHE A 174 -11.95 8.78 -3.33
C PHE A 174 -11.73 7.70 -4.42
N GLY A 175 -12.71 7.48 -5.27
CA GLY A 175 -12.59 6.48 -6.33
C GLY A 175 -12.63 5.03 -5.79
N TRP A 176 -11.73 4.20 -6.30
CA TRP A 176 -11.74 2.74 -6.04
C TRP A 176 -11.54 2.36 -4.59
N GLY A 177 -10.75 3.13 -3.87
CA GLY A 177 -10.48 2.96 -2.45
C GLY A 177 -9.87 4.21 -1.83
N GLN A 178 -9.75 4.19 -0.53
CA GLN A 178 -9.18 5.26 0.28
C GLN A 178 -8.21 4.70 1.32
N THR A 179 -7.25 5.51 1.75
CA THR A 179 -6.28 5.16 2.81
C THR A 179 -5.64 6.42 3.40
N THR A 180 -4.93 6.26 4.50
CA THR A 180 -3.98 7.26 5.00
C THR A 180 -2.55 6.81 4.76
N PRO A 181 -1.56 7.72 4.66
CA PRO A 181 -0.16 7.35 4.52
C PRO A 181 0.33 6.40 5.61
N ARG A 182 -0.06 6.62 6.85
CA ARG A 182 0.30 5.77 8.00
C ARG A 182 -0.25 4.36 7.87
N GLU A 183 -1.54 4.23 7.55
CA GLU A 183 -2.17 2.92 7.47
C GLU A 183 -1.64 2.09 6.31
N MET A 184 -1.43 2.68 5.13
CA MET A 184 -0.90 1.93 3.99
C MET A 184 0.54 1.47 4.23
N ALA A 185 1.40 2.33 4.77
CA ALA A 185 2.75 1.93 5.17
C ALA A 185 2.73 0.84 6.26
N ARG A 186 1.79 0.92 7.23
CA ARG A 186 1.59 -0.11 8.25
C ARG A 186 1.21 -1.45 7.63
N LEU A 187 0.31 -1.46 6.64
CA LEU A 187 -0.12 -2.70 5.97
C LEU A 187 1.05 -3.37 5.24
N VAL A 188 1.87 -2.59 4.53
CA VAL A 188 3.07 -3.12 3.87
C VAL A 188 4.12 -3.59 4.88
N ALA A 189 4.30 -2.88 6.00
CA ALA A 189 5.17 -3.32 7.09
C ALA A 189 4.67 -4.63 7.73
N MET A 190 3.35 -4.83 7.88
CA MET A 190 2.79 -6.11 8.36
C MET A 190 3.09 -7.25 7.39
N ILE A 191 2.99 -7.02 6.08
CA ILE A 191 3.39 -8.01 5.06
C ILE A 191 4.88 -8.36 5.23
N ARG A 192 5.76 -7.37 5.36
CA ARG A 192 7.21 -7.59 5.52
C ARG A 192 7.56 -8.34 6.80
N ASN A 193 6.85 -8.05 7.88
CA ASN A 193 7.08 -8.62 9.20
C ASN A 193 6.33 -9.95 9.42
N GLU A 194 5.80 -10.56 8.35
CA GLU A 194 5.09 -11.85 8.38
C GLU A 194 3.82 -11.84 9.26
N ALA A 195 3.26 -10.65 9.50
CA ALA A 195 2.11 -10.41 10.37
C ALA A 195 0.78 -10.19 9.63
N ALA A 196 0.78 -10.23 8.29
CA ALA A 196 -0.43 -10.14 7.49
C ALA A 196 -0.90 -11.56 7.09
N VAL A 197 -2.08 -11.96 7.53
CA VAL A 197 -2.71 -13.28 7.30
C VAL A 197 -1.95 -14.43 7.96
N SER A 198 -0.77 -14.80 7.43
CA SER A 198 0.13 -15.80 7.99
C SER A 198 1.57 -15.54 7.52
N PRO A 199 2.60 -16.12 8.16
CA PRO A 199 3.98 -15.97 7.70
C PRO A 199 4.18 -16.39 6.24
N ALA A 200 3.67 -17.55 5.84
CA ALA A 200 3.80 -18.05 4.47
C ALA A 200 3.06 -17.16 3.43
N ALA A 201 1.86 -16.69 3.77
CA ALA A 201 1.12 -15.74 2.94
C ALA A 201 1.88 -14.41 2.81
N SER A 202 2.37 -13.87 3.91
CA SER A 202 3.13 -12.61 3.95
C SER A 202 4.40 -12.68 3.12
N GLN A 203 5.19 -13.76 3.25
CA GLN A 203 6.38 -13.98 2.42
C GLN A 203 6.05 -14.04 0.93
N THR A 204 4.95 -14.71 0.57
CA THR A 204 4.54 -14.82 -0.83
C THR A 204 4.07 -13.47 -1.38
N MET A 205 3.24 -12.73 -0.63
CA MET A 205 2.80 -11.38 -0.97
C MET A 205 4.01 -10.45 -1.15
N TYR A 206 4.96 -10.48 -0.22
CA TYR A 206 6.17 -9.67 -0.28
C TYR A 206 6.97 -9.95 -1.56
N ARG A 207 7.25 -11.23 -1.88
CA ARG A 207 7.98 -11.60 -3.10
C ARG A 207 7.28 -11.12 -4.39
N ILE A 208 5.94 -11.16 -4.43
CA ILE A 208 5.20 -10.63 -5.58
C ILE A 208 5.38 -9.10 -5.66
N MET A 209 5.32 -8.39 -4.53
CA MET A 209 5.48 -6.93 -4.50
C MET A 209 6.90 -6.47 -4.88
N THR A 210 7.93 -7.33 -4.74
CA THR A 210 9.30 -6.98 -5.18
C THR A 210 9.51 -7.10 -6.70
N GLN A 211 8.52 -7.55 -7.45
CA GLN A 211 8.57 -7.71 -8.91
C GLN A 211 7.76 -6.61 -9.63
N CYS A 212 7.77 -5.39 -9.10
CA CYS A 212 7.05 -4.27 -9.69
C CYS A 212 7.62 -3.93 -11.08
N PHE A 213 6.74 -3.92 -12.11
CA PHE A 213 7.11 -3.53 -13.46
C PHE A 213 7.32 -2.01 -13.59
N TRP A 214 6.57 -1.23 -12.82
CA TRP A 214 6.61 0.23 -12.84
C TRP A 214 7.65 0.72 -11.83
N ASP A 215 8.87 0.98 -12.27
CA ASP A 215 10.02 1.32 -11.44
C ASP A 215 10.57 2.75 -11.65
N GLU A 216 9.96 3.52 -12.54
CA GLU A 216 10.42 4.85 -12.93
C GLU A 216 10.12 5.99 -11.95
N TYR A 217 9.41 5.70 -10.85
CA TYR A 217 9.05 6.73 -9.86
C TYR A 217 9.95 6.67 -8.61
N ALA A 218 9.41 6.41 -7.43
CA ALA A 218 10.22 6.35 -6.21
C ALA A 218 11.30 5.26 -6.26
N LEU A 219 11.01 4.10 -6.87
CA LEU A 219 11.97 3.01 -7.02
C LEU A 219 13.21 3.42 -7.82
N SER A 220 13.08 4.28 -8.83
CA SER A 220 14.20 4.72 -9.67
C SER A 220 15.32 5.45 -8.90
N GLN A 221 15.06 5.83 -7.66
CA GLN A 221 16.00 6.53 -6.79
C GLN A 221 16.74 5.61 -5.82
N LEU A 222 16.55 4.30 -5.97
CA LEU A 222 17.27 3.29 -5.19
C LEU A 222 18.36 2.65 -6.05
N PRO A 223 19.51 2.29 -5.47
CA PRO A 223 20.52 1.54 -6.19
C PRO A 223 19.97 0.21 -6.75
N PRO A 224 20.36 -0.22 -7.95
CA PRO A 224 19.78 -1.39 -8.61
C PRO A 224 20.04 -2.72 -7.89
N TRP A 225 21.00 -2.75 -6.96
CA TRP A 225 21.28 -3.91 -6.13
C TRP A 225 20.43 -3.99 -4.88
N VAL A 226 19.62 -2.96 -4.59
CA VAL A 226 18.72 -2.91 -3.42
C VAL A 226 17.38 -3.52 -3.79
N GLN A 227 16.96 -4.54 -3.05
CA GLN A 227 15.61 -5.06 -3.19
C GLN A 227 14.59 -4.13 -2.54
N ALA A 228 13.53 -3.85 -3.25
CA ALA A 228 12.41 -3.08 -2.73
C ALA A 228 11.08 -3.67 -3.19
N ALA A 229 10.07 -3.61 -2.34
CA ALA A 229 8.69 -3.92 -2.67
C ALA A 229 7.92 -2.63 -2.89
N SER A 230 7.18 -2.52 -3.99
CA SER A 230 6.44 -1.30 -4.31
C SER A 230 5.06 -1.57 -4.89
N LYS A 231 4.20 -0.57 -4.74
CA LYS A 231 2.97 -0.42 -5.50
C LYS A 231 2.67 1.06 -5.68
N GLN A 232 2.35 1.44 -6.89
CA GLN A 232 1.93 2.79 -7.25
C GLN A 232 0.44 2.85 -7.59
N GLY A 233 -0.11 4.05 -7.48
CA GLY A 233 -1.49 4.37 -7.88
C GLY A 233 -1.58 5.75 -8.49
N MET A 234 -2.39 5.89 -9.55
CA MET A 234 -2.53 7.15 -10.26
C MET A 234 -3.92 7.36 -10.84
N VAL A 235 -4.40 8.57 -10.71
CA VAL A 235 -5.50 9.18 -11.45
C VAL A 235 -5.10 10.63 -11.76
N ASP A 236 -5.90 11.37 -12.50
CA ASP A 236 -5.49 12.68 -13.03
C ASP A 236 -4.98 13.66 -11.97
N ASP A 237 -5.64 13.74 -10.82
CA ASP A 237 -5.33 14.69 -9.75
C ASP A 237 -4.78 14.05 -8.46
N SER A 238 -4.37 12.78 -8.54
CA SER A 238 -3.79 12.05 -7.42
C SER A 238 -2.74 11.06 -7.89
N ARG A 239 -1.61 11.04 -7.22
CA ARG A 239 -0.50 10.09 -7.43
C ARG A 239 -0.05 9.56 -6.08
N SER A 240 0.31 8.30 -6.03
CA SER A 240 0.80 7.70 -4.78
C SER A 240 1.72 6.51 -5.05
N GLU A 241 2.67 6.31 -4.16
CA GLU A 241 3.51 5.12 -4.18
C GLU A 241 3.88 4.72 -2.75
N VAL A 242 3.69 3.45 -2.41
CA VAL A 242 4.22 2.84 -1.20
C VAL A 242 5.44 2.01 -1.57
N VAL A 243 6.52 2.18 -0.82
CA VAL A 243 7.77 1.45 -1.04
C VAL A 243 8.28 0.93 0.31
N LEU A 244 8.68 -0.34 0.33
CA LEU A 244 9.45 -0.93 1.40
C LEU A 244 10.82 -1.27 0.84
N VAL A 245 11.85 -0.76 1.49
CA VAL A 245 13.26 -0.86 1.06
C VAL A 245 14.02 -1.77 2.00
N ASN A 246 14.73 -2.77 1.45
CA ASN A 246 15.68 -3.60 2.20
C ASN A 246 17.06 -2.91 2.20
N ALA A 247 17.20 -1.92 3.07
CA ALA A 247 18.42 -1.13 3.14
C ALA A 247 19.48 -1.81 4.04
N PRO A 248 20.78 -1.66 3.75
CA PRO A 248 21.88 -2.28 4.50
C PRO A 248 21.85 -1.98 6.00
N HIS A 249 21.48 -0.75 6.39
CA HIS A 249 21.41 -0.33 7.79
C HIS A 249 20.04 -0.52 8.42
N GLY A 250 19.13 -1.22 7.76
CA GLY A 250 17.81 -1.64 8.26
C GLY A 250 16.66 -1.21 7.35
N ASP A 251 15.72 -2.13 7.20
CA ASP A 251 14.53 -1.93 6.38
C ASP A 251 13.76 -0.68 6.80
N TYR A 252 13.22 0.03 5.82
CA TYR A 252 12.28 1.11 6.05
C TYR A 252 11.13 1.06 5.04
N VAL A 253 9.97 1.54 5.45
CA VAL A 253 8.79 1.69 4.61
C VAL A 253 8.41 3.15 4.53
N PHE A 254 7.98 3.58 3.36
CA PHE A 254 7.37 4.90 3.19
C PHE A 254 6.20 4.87 2.23
N TYR A 255 5.31 5.82 2.39
CA TYR A 255 4.21 6.07 1.47
C TYR A 255 4.14 7.57 1.19
N VAL A 256 4.14 7.90 -0.08
CA VAL A 256 3.89 9.25 -0.59
C VAL A 256 2.54 9.23 -1.29
N ALA A 257 1.64 10.10 -0.88
CA ALA A 257 0.32 10.26 -1.50
C ALA A 257 0.07 11.75 -1.78
N THR A 258 -0.58 12.01 -2.90
CA THR A 258 -1.01 13.36 -3.27
C THR A 258 -2.46 13.37 -3.69
N LYS A 259 -3.15 14.49 -3.51
CA LYS A 259 -4.50 14.75 -4.02
C LYS A 259 -4.68 16.23 -4.33
N ASN A 260 -5.71 16.54 -5.12
CA ASN A 260 -5.97 17.91 -5.57
C ASN A 260 -4.77 18.49 -6.34
N ASN A 261 -4.06 17.64 -7.09
CA ASN A 261 -2.89 18.06 -7.84
C ASN A 261 -3.27 19.08 -8.92
N THR A 262 -2.55 20.19 -8.97
CA THR A 262 -2.69 21.17 -10.06
C THR A 262 -2.11 20.61 -11.36
N ASP A 263 -0.96 19.95 -11.28
CA ASP A 263 -0.36 19.24 -12.42
C ASP A 263 -1.05 17.87 -12.61
N LYS A 264 -1.91 17.79 -13.64
CA LYS A 264 -2.66 16.59 -14.02
C LYS A 264 -2.08 15.84 -15.23
N ARG A 265 -0.93 16.30 -15.74
CA ARG A 265 -0.28 15.72 -16.93
C ARG A 265 0.14 14.28 -16.69
N TRP A 266 0.05 13.47 -17.73
CA TRP A 266 0.54 12.09 -17.76
C TRP A 266 1.92 12.03 -18.44
N VAL A 267 2.90 12.64 -17.77
CA VAL A 267 4.28 12.78 -18.25
C VAL A 267 5.26 12.41 -17.15
N PRO A 268 6.48 11.97 -17.48
CA PRO A 268 7.47 11.56 -16.50
C PRO A 268 7.86 12.65 -15.50
N ASP A 269 7.81 13.92 -15.92
CA ASP A 269 8.14 15.11 -15.10
C ASP A 269 6.92 15.69 -14.35
N ASN A 270 5.80 14.96 -14.24
CA ASN A 270 4.67 15.36 -13.40
C ASN A 270 5.14 15.67 -11.98
N GLU A 271 4.66 16.80 -11.41
CA GLU A 271 5.12 17.32 -10.12
C GLU A 271 5.01 16.31 -8.98
N ALA A 272 3.93 15.52 -8.93
CA ALA A 272 3.73 14.51 -7.88
C ALA A 272 4.71 13.34 -8.01
N TRP A 273 5.08 12.94 -9.24
CA TRP A 273 6.12 11.93 -9.45
C TRP A 273 7.51 12.47 -9.14
N GLN A 274 7.78 13.75 -9.43
CA GLN A 274 9.01 14.39 -8.97
C GLN A 274 9.09 14.44 -7.44
N LEU A 275 7.97 14.70 -6.74
CA LEU A 275 7.93 14.64 -5.28
C LEU A 275 8.26 13.23 -4.78
N ALA A 276 7.65 12.18 -5.36
CA ALA A 276 7.93 10.80 -4.98
C ALA A 276 9.42 10.43 -5.14
N ARG A 277 10.04 10.82 -6.28
CA ARG A 277 11.50 10.64 -6.51
C ARG A 277 12.34 11.40 -5.48
N LYS A 278 12.04 12.69 -5.24
CA LYS A 278 12.78 13.52 -4.25
C LYS A 278 12.68 12.92 -2.84
N VAL A 279 11.51 12.44 -2.45
CA VAL A 279 11.33 11.77 -1.15
C VAL A 279 12.16 10.50 -1.08
N SER A 280 12.12 9.63 -2.09
CA SER A 280 12.91 8.39 -2.12
C SER A 280 14.42 8.67 -2.05
N ALA A 281 14.93 9.61 -2.86
CA ALA A 281 16.34 10.02 -2.85
C ALA A 281 16.76 10.60 -1.49
N LEU A 282 15.90 11.43 -0.89
CA LEU A 282 16.13 11.97 0.46
C LEU A 282 16.26 10.85 1.49
N LEU A 283 15.34 9.88 1.46
CA LEU A 283 15.31 8.77 2.42
C LEU A 283 16.52 7.87 2.27
N TRP A 284 16.92 7.54 1.03
CA TRP A 284 18.14 6.78 0.79
C TRP A 284 19.36 7.49 1.36
N SER A 285 19.57 8.75 1.02
CA SER A 285 20.70 9.52 1.53
C SER A 285 20.66 9.74 3.05
N TYR A 286 19.48 9.69 3.66
CA TYR A 286 19.32 9.84 5.10
C TYR A 286 19.66 8.57 5.88
N TYR A 287 19.24 7.40 5.36
CA TYR A 287 19.47 6.12 6.01
C TYR A 287 20.79 5.45 5.60
N GLU A 288 21.28 5.77 4.40
CA GLU A 288 22.53 5.23 3.83
C GLU A 288 23.53 6.36 3.48
N PRO A 289 23.97 7.16 4.46
CA PRO A 289 24.74 8.40 4.20
C PRO A 289 26.14 8.12 3.64
N HIS A 290 26.64 6.88 3.72
CA HIS A 290 27.96 6.50 3.22
C HIS A 290 27.90 5.87 1.82
N ASP A 291 26.72 5.59 1.30
CA ASP A 291 26.56 5.13 -0.05
C ASP A 291 26.72 6.29 -1.03
N LYS A 292 27.83 6.26 -1.80
CA LYS A 292 28.13 7.27 -2.83
C LYS A 292 27.55 6.92 -4.20
N THR A 293 26.83 5.84 -4.35
CA THR A 293 26.09 5.50 -5.56
C THR A 293 24.87 6.41 -5.70
N MET A 294 25.13 7.70 -5.82
CA MET A 294 24.10 8.66 -6.19
C MET A 294 23.71 8.39 -7.63
N ILE A 295 22.54 7.82 -7.83
CA ILE A 295 21.94 7.79 -9.15
C ILE A 295 21.59 9.24 -9.45
N THR A 296 22.37 9.86 -10.34
CA THR A 296 21.97 11.13 -10.95
C THR A 296 20.63 10.87 -11.64
N PRO A 297 19.56 11.59 -11.32
CA PRO A 297 18.27 11.35 -11.97
C PRO A 297 18.47 11.58 -13.47
N THR A 298 18.61 10.52 -14.24
CA THR A 298 18.43 10.57 -15.69
C THR A 298 16.93 10.72 -15.91
N ILE A 299 16.48 11.96 -16.00
CA ILE A 299 15.17 12.26 -16.60
C ILE A 299 15.38 12.01 -18.10
N PRO A 300 14.67 11.03 -18.71
CA PRO A 300 14.70 10.86 -20.15
C PRO A 300 14.08 12.03 -20.87
#